data_d3b4cade72a032e502255d97cfa00d5d
#
_entry.id   d3b4cade72a032e502255d97cfa00d5d
#
_cell.length_a   1.000
_cell.length_b   1.000
_cell.length_c   1.000
_cell.angle_alpha   90.00
_cell.angle_beta   90.00
_cell.angle_gamma   90.00
#
_symmetry.space_group_name_H-M   'P 1'
#
loop_
_entity.id
_entity.type
_entity.pdbx_description
1 polymer ?
#
loop_
_entity_poly.entity_id
_entity_poly.type
_entity_poly.pdbx_seq_one_letter_code
_entity_poly.pdbx_strand_id
1 'polypeptide(L)'
;MLPRPLVPLAFAALLGVTAAAAAGPPPPANEVRGWLLRIHDAASHRNFQGTFVVSGGGSVASARISHFYEGPNQYERIESLDGRQRKVFRHNDVVHTVWPASHVAMIEQRGLLNSFPALLQAGDDGLGEWYEVQAEGLDRVAGHEANVLAVKARDGYRYGYRLWADHDSGLLLRVDVIGEHGDVLETSAFSDVSIGVRPQPESIMQGMRKLDGYRIVRPVLTPTRLDTEGWVLRRLAPGFREVSCVSRQIENPREASADPALPPVIQTIYSDGLTYVSVFIEPYRSDSHRQPMLASLGATLTLTQRQGDWWITVVGDTPPATLKMFAGALERKKP
;
A
#
# COMPACT_ATOMS: atom_id res chain seq x y z
N MET A 1 -15.38 75.48 21.11
CA MET A 1 -14.63 74.35 20.53
C MET A 1 -13.72 73.78 21.61
N LEU A 2 -14.16 72.68 22.23
CA LEU A 2 -13.40 72.00 23.31
C LEU A 2 -12.78 70.74 22.73
N PRO A 3 -11.51 70.43 23.01
CA PRO A 3 -10.88 69.19 22.53
C PRO A 3 -11.31 67.96 23.38
N ARG A 4 -11.60 66.86 22.71
CA ARG A 4 -11.89 65.56 23.32
C ARG A 4 -10.59 64.91 23.83
N PRO A 5 -10.61 64.20 24.97
CA PRO A 5 -9.45 63.48 25.46
C PRO A 5 -9.31 62.11 24.73
N LEU A 6 -8.08 61.80 24.34
CA LEU A 6 -7.64 60.52 23.85
C LEU A 6 -7.54 59.49 24.99
N VAL A 7 -8.26 58.38 24.88
CA VAL A 7 -8.16 57.22 25.78
C VAL A 7 -7.07 56.28 25.21
N PRO A 8 -6.01 55.89 25.94
CA PRO A 8 -5.07 54.90 25.47
C PRO A 8 -5.66 53.47 25.62
N LEU A 9 -5.78 52.76 24.50
CA LEU A 9 -6.04 51.33 24.50
C LEU A 9 -4.77 50.59 24.98
N ALA A 10 -4.86 50.00 26.16
CA ALA A 10 -3.84 49.07 26.65
C ALA A 10 -4.01 47.72 25.92
N PHE A 11 -3.05 47.36 25.10
CA PHE A 11 -2.95 46.02 24.48
C PHE A 11 -2.38 45.06 25.54
N ALA A 12 -3.26 44.23 26.11
CA ALA A 12 -2.82 43.10 26.94
C ALA A 12 -2.29 42.00 26.03
N ALA A 13 -0.98 41.84 25.99
CA ALA A 13 -0.34 40.69 25.33
C ALA A 13 -0.60 39.42 26.16
N LEU A 14 -1.53 38.57 25.71
CA LEU A 14 -1.67 37.21 26.20
C LEU A 14 -0.47 36.39 25.67
N LEU A 15 0.53 36.20 26.54
CA LEU A 15 1.55 35.16 26.36
C LEU A 15 0.91 33.78 26.49
N GLY A 16 0.52 33.18 25.36
CA GLY A 16 0.12 31.78 25.27
C GLY A 16 1.34 30.89 25.58
N VAL A 17 1.39 30.35 26.79
CA VAL A 17 2.28 29.22 27.12
C VAL A 17 1.78 28.00 26.38
N THR A 18 2.40 27.69 25.25
CA THR A 18 2.23 26.37 24.61
C THR A 18 2.90 25.35 25.51
N ALA A 19 2.12 24.65 26.33
CA ALA A 19 2.56 23.45 27.00
C ALA A 19 2.90 22.41 25.91
N ALA A 20 4.19 22.20 25.67
CA ALA A 20 4.64 21.01 24.96
C ALA A 20 4.18 19.79 25.78
N ALA A 21 3.20 19.06 25.30
CA ALA A 21 2.82 17.79 25.88
C ALA A 21 4.06 16.90 25.83
N ALA A 22 4.65 16.63 27.00
CA ALA A 22 5.73 15.67 27.13
C ALA A 22 5.20 14.32 26.66
N ALA A 23 5.77 13.78 25.58
CA ALA A 23 5.49 12.41 25.15
C ALA A 23 5.76 11.50 26.35
N GLY A 24 4.74 10.74 26.74
CA GLY A 24 4.89 9.74 27.81
C GLY A 24 5.96 8.70 27.43
N PRO A 25 6.42 7.88 28.41
CA PRO A 25 7.38 6.83 28.11
C PRO A 25 6.83 5.91 27.00
N PRO A 26 7.69 5.39 26.11
CA PRO A 26 7.25 4.52 25.03
C PRO A 26 6.51 3.30 25.61
N PRO A 27 5.39 2.89 24.97
CA PRO A 27 4.63 1.75 25.43
C PRO A 27 5.49 0.48 25.37
N PRO A 28 5.31 -0.47 26.31
CA PRO A 28 6.04 -1.72 26.28
C PRO A 28 5.78 -2.49 24.97
N ALA A 29 6.75 -3.27 24.49
CA ALA A 29 6.69 -3.98 23.21
C ALA A 29 5.41 -4.84 23.02
N ASN A 30 4.85 -5.36 24.10
CA ASN A 30 3.59 -6.10 24.10
C ASN A 30 2.39 -5.23 23.73
N GLU A 31 2.40 -3.96 24.11
CA GLU A 31 1.32 -3.00 23.80
C GLU A 31 1.36 -2.60 22.33
N VAL A 32 2.55 -2.41 21.78
CA VAL A 32 2.79 -2.15 20.36
C VAL A 32 2.23 -3.25 19.49
N ARG A 33 2.58 -4.51 19.80
CA ARG A 33 2.04 -5.66 19.08
C ARG A 33 0.51 -5.71 19.16
N GLY A 34 -0.04 -5.40 20.34
CA GLY A 34 -1.48 -5.31 20.56
C GLY A 34 -2.16 -4.31 19.61
N TRP A 35 -1.56 -3.14 19.44
CA TRP A 35 -2.07 -2.11 18.51
C TRP A 35 -2.04 -2.57 17.06
N LEU A 36 -0.94 -3.12 16.60
CA LEU A 36 -0.80 -3.58 15.22
C LEU A 36 -1.76 -4.73 14.90
N LEU A 37 -1.94 -5.68 15.83
CA LEU A 37 -2.92 -6.76 15.71
C LEU A 37 -4.35 -6.22 15.68
N ARG A 38 -4.68 -5.22 16.50
CA ARG A 38 -6.00 -4.58 16.51
C ARG A 38 -6.31 -3.88 15.18
N ILE A 39 -5.32 -3.17 14.59
CA ILE A 39 -5.45 -2.55 13.27
C ILE A 39 -5.70 -3.63 12.20
N HIS A 40 -4.94 -4.73 12.23
CA HIS A 40 -5.10 -5.84 11.30
C HIS A 40 -6.47 -6.51 11.42
N ASP A 41 -6.90 -6.79 12.66
CA ASP A 41 -8.22 -7.36 12.93
C ASP A 41 -9.34 -6.46 12.43
N ALA A 42 -9.25 -5.17 12.70
CA ALA A 42 -10.23 -4.19 12.26
C ALA A 42 -10.31 -4.10 10.73
N ALA A 43 -9.16 -4.08 10.03
CA ALA A 43 -9.12 -4.06 8.57
C ALA A 43 -9.75 -5.31 7.95
N SER A 44 -9.68 -6.45 8.64
CA SER A 44 -10.19 -7.73 8.14
C SER A 44 -11.66 -7.99 8.49
N HIS A 45 -12.12 -7.50 9.66
CA HIS A 45 -13.42 -7.93 10.21
C HIS A 45 -14.43 -6.78 10.43
N ARG A 46 -14.03 -5.50 10.27
CA ARG A 46 -14.97 -4.39 10.42
C ARG A 46 -15.71 -4.10 9.13
N ASN A 47 -17.01 -3.84 9.24
CA ASN A 47 -17.81 -3.35 8.13
C ASN A 47 -17.64 -1.83 8.06
N PHE A 48 -17.20 -1.32 6.93
CA PHE A 48 -17.04 0.11 6.71
C PHE A 48 -17.24 0.49 5.25
N GLN A 49 -17.55 1.75 5.03
CA GLN A 49 -17.56 2.37 3.71
C GLN A 49 -17.19 3.84 3.82
N GLY A 50 -16.54 4.37 2.78
CA GLY A 50 -16.10 5.76 2.81
C GLY A 50 -15.43 6.19 1.53
N THR A 51 -14.91 7.41 1.55
CA THR A 51 -14.06 7.96 0.51
C THR A 51 -12.63 8.06 1.03
N PHE A 52 -11.74 7.51 0.27
CA PHE A 52 -10.33 7.39 0.59
C PHE A 52 -9.50 8.23 -0.39
N VAL A 53 -8.53 8.97 0.11
CA VAL A 53 -7.68 9.88 -0.64
C VAL A 53 -6.22 9.50 -0.45
N VAL A 54 -5.49 9.40 -1.55
CA VAL A 54 -4.03 9.22 -1.57
C VAL A 54 -3.41 10.48 -2.14
N SER A 55 -2.43 11.04 -1.46
CA SER A 55 -1.67 12.21 -1.87
C SER A 55 -0.18 11.96 -1.71
N GLY A 56 0.57 12.09 -2.79
CA GLY A 56 2.03 11.89 -2.79
C GLY A 56 2.64 12.22 -4.15
N GLY A 57 3.91 12.61 -4.17
CA GLY A 57 4.62 12.89 -5.43
C GLY A 57 3.97 13.97 -6.29
N GLY A 58 3.26 14.95 -5.69
CA GLY A 58 2.56 16.01 -6.42
C GLY A 58 1.25 15.57 -7.08
N SER A 59 0.76 14.37 -6.81
CA SER A 59 -0.52 13.86 -7.31
C SER A 59 -1.51 13.59 -6.16
N VAL A 60 -2.80 13.67 -6.47
CA VAL A 60 -3.90 13.30 -5.57
C VAL A 60 -4.83 12.39 -6.33
N ALA A 61 -5.25 11.31 -5.69
CA ALA A 61 -6.25 10.40 -6.21
C ALA A 61 -7.24 10.02 -5.12
N SER A 62 -8.49 9.83 -5.47
CA SER A 62 -9.53 9.42 -4.54
C SER A 62 -10.27 8.17 -5.03
N ALA A 63 -10.77 7.40 -4.09
CA ALA A 63 -11.54 6.20 -4.37
C ALA A 63 -12.63 6.02 -3.32
N ARG A 64 -13.76 5.48 -3.73
CA ARG A 64 -14.79 4.99 -2.82
C ARG A 64 -14.49 3.55 -2.47
N ILE A 65 -14.49 3.26 -1.17
CA ILE A 65 -14.29 1.91 -0.66
C ILE A 65 -15.51 1.43 0.11
N SER A 66 -15.84 0.16 -0.03
CA SER A 66 -16.77 -0.55 0.84
C SER A 66 -16.18 -1.90 1.18
N HIS A 67 -16.08 -2.21 2.45
CA HIS A 67 -15.59 -3.46 2.97
C HIS A 67 -16.62 -4.08 3.89
N PHE A 68 -16.97 -5.33 3.63
CA PHE A 68 -17.93 -6.09 4.42
C PHE A 68 -17.36 -7.45 4.79
N TYR A 69 -17.57 -7.81 6.02
CA TYR A 69 -17.28 -9.12 6.59
C TYR A 69 -18.57 -9.74 7.06
N GLU A 70 -18.90 -10.93 6.55
CA GLU A 70 -20.11 -11.65 6.91
C GLU A 70 -19.82 -13.16 6.99
N GLY A 71 -19.92 -13.71 8.20
CA GLY A 71 -19.49 -15.09 8.46
C GLY A 71 -18.00 -15.27 8.15
N PRO A 72 -17.60 -16.26 7.33
CA PRO A 72 -16.22 -16.46 6.94
C PRO A 72 -15.78 -15.65 5.70
N ASN A 73 -16.68 -14.81 5.14
CA ASN A 73 -16.46 -14.17 3.85
C ASN A 73 -16.14 -12.69 4.00
N GLN A 74 -15.17 -12.24 3.19
CA GLN A 74 -14.82 -10.84 2.99
C GLN A 74 -15.27 -10.38 1.62
N TYR A 75 -15.87 -9.21 1.57
CA TYR A 75 -16.33 -8.55 0.35
C TYR A 75 -15.77 -7.13 0.32
N GLU A 76 -15.17 -6.75 -0.80
CA GLU A 76 -14.62 -5.41 -0.96
C GLU A 76 -14.97 -4.84 -2.33
N ARG A 77 -15.25 -3.56 -2.37
CA ARG A 77 -15.39 -2.77 -3.59
C ARG A 77 -14.59 -1.50 -3.47
N ILE A 78 -13.74 -1.25 -4.47
CA ILE A 78 -12.99 0.00 -4.62
C ILE A 78 -13.32 0.59 -5.98
N GLU A 79 -13.75 1.84 -6.03
CA GLU A 79 -14.06 2.57 -7.25
C GLU A 79 -13.23 3.84 -7.32
N SER A 80 -12.40 4.00 -8.36
CA SER A 80 -11.68 5.26 -8.61
C SER A 80 -12.68 6.38 -8.87
N LEU A 81 -12.50 7.53 -8.21
CA LEU A 81 -13.31 8.73 -8.40
C LEU A 81 -12.63 9.70 -9.37
N ASP A 82 -11.32 9.60 -9.54
CA ASP A 82 -10.51 10.45 -10.40
C ASP A 82 -9.91 9.67 -11.57
N GLY A 83 -9.57 10.37 -12.62
CA GLY A 83 -8.88 9.84 -13.78
C GLY A 83 -9.70 8.80 -14.57
N ARG A 84 -9.03 7.72 -14.97
CA ARG A 84 -9.70 6.62 -15.69
C ARG A 84 -10.47 5.75 -14.73
N GLN A 85 -11.76 5.58 -15.01
CA GLN A 85 -12.61 4.74 -14.18
C GLN A 85 -12.07 3.30 -14.08
N ARG A 86 -11.84 2.88 -12.85
CA ARG A 86 -11.46 1.51 -12.48
C ARG A 86 -12.30 1.07 -11.30
N LYS A 87 -12.82 -0.15 -11.37
CA LYS A 87 -13.53 -0.78 -10.28
C LYS A 87 -12.81 -2.06 -9.89
N VAL A 88 -12.62 -2.27 -8.61
CA VAL A 88 -12.10 -3.51 -8.06
C VAL A 88 -13.18 -4.11 -7.18
N PHE A 89 -13.51 -5.35 -7.41
CA PHE A 89 -14.40 -6.14 -6.57
C PHE A 89 -13.65 -7.34 -6.04
N ARG A 90 -13.83 -7.63 -4.77
CA ARG A 90 -13.21 -8.77 -4.12
C ARG A 90 -14.25 -9.60 -3.38
N HIS A 91 -14.12 -10.91 -3.49
CA HIS A 91 -14.77 -11.89 -2.63
C HIS A 91 -13.72 -12.92 -2.21
N ASN A 92 -13.32 -12.86 -0.95
CA ASN A 92 -12.20 -13.63 -0.40
C ASN A 92 -10.91 -13.40 -1.22
N ASP A 93 -10.35 -14.46 -1.83
CA ASP A 93 -9.14 -14.42 -2.65
C ASP A 93 -9.40 -14.11 -4.14
N VAL A 94 -10.67 -14.09 -4.58
CA VAL A 94 -11.03 -13.77 -5.97
C VAL A 94 -11.19 -12.25 -6.15
N VAL A 95 -10.43 -11.69 -7.08
CA VAL A 95 -10.43 -10.25 -7.38
C VAL A 95 -10.80 -10.03 -8.84
N HIS A 96 -11.81 -9.20 -9.08
CA HIS A 96 -12.17 -8.68 -10.40
C HIS A 96 -11.75 -7.23 -10.52
N THR A 97 -10.81 -6.91 -11.40
CA THR A 97 -10.48 -5.53 -11.77
C THR A 97 -11.14 -5.20 -13.09
N VAL A 98 -12.01 -4.20 -13.09
CA VAL A 98 -12.83 -3.82 -14.24
C VAL A 98 -12.45 -2.43 -14.73
N TRP A 99 -12.20 -2.29 -16.03
CA TRP A 99 -11.97 -1.02 -16.72
C TRP A 99 -13.14 -0.76 -17.69
N PRO A 100 -14.17 -0.01 -17.26
CA PRO A 100 -15.38 0.20 -18.06
C PRO A 100 -15.12 0.83 -19.43
N ALA A 101 -14.24 1.84 -19.49
CA ALA A 101 -13.93 2.55 -20.72
C ALA A 101 -13.29 1.68 -21.82
N SER A 102 -12.60 0.60 -21.44
CA SER A 102 -11.97 -0.34 -22.39
C SER A 102 -12.74 -1.65 -22.53
N HIS A 103 -13.85 -1.83 -21.81
CA HIS A 103 -14.63 -3.07 -21.75
C HIS A 103 -13.74 -4.29 -21.44
N VAL A 104 -12.83 -4.15 -20.47
CA VAL A 104 -11.93 -5.21 -20.03
C VAL A 104 -12.16 -5.50 -18.55
N ALA A 105 -12.20 -6.78 -18.21
CA ALA A 105 -12.21 -7.24 -16.85
C ALA A 105 -11.10 -8.29 -16.64
N MET A 106 -10.28 -8.11 -15.61
CA MET A 106 -9.26 -9.08 -15.21
C MET A 106 -9.74 -9.80 -13.96
N ILE A 107 -9.68 -11.11 -13.99
CA ILE A 107 -10.08 -11.98 -12.89
C ILE A 107 -8.85 -12.74 -12.40
N GLU A 108 -8.45 -12.50 -11.15
CA GLU A 108 -7.27 -13.09 -10.54
C GLU A 108 -7.61 -13.74 -9.21
N GLN A 109 -6.86 -14.76 -8.82
CA GLN A 109 -6.77 -15.19 -7.43
C GLN A 109 -5.59 -14.44 -6.79
N ARG A 110 -5.87 -13.65 -5.78
CA ARG A 110 -4.87 -12.91 -5.01
C ARG A 110 -5.01 -13.28 -3.55
N GLY A 111 -3.94 -13.81 -2.96
CA GLY A 111 -3.86 -13.92 -1.52
C GLY A 111 -3.98 -12.55 -0.83
N LEU A 112 -4.02 -12.54 0.49
CA LEU A 112 -4.26 -11.35 1.35
C LEU A 112 -3.21 -10.22 1.21
N LEU A 113 -2.11 -10.45 0.49
CA LEU A 113 -1.00 -9.48 0.30
C LEU A 113 -1.39 -8.14 -0.33
N ASN A 114 -2.58 -8.03 -0.91
CA ASN A 114 -3.04 -6.83 -1.61
C ASN A 114 -4.35 -6.25 -1.05
N SER A 115 -4.72 -6.57 0.19
CA SER A 115 -5.85 -5.91 0.86
C SER A 115 -5.39 -4.60 1.49
N PHE A 116 -6.22 -3.59 1.40
CA PHE A 116 -6.02 -2.31 2.09
C PHE A 116 -6.47 -2.40 3.56
N PRO A 117 -5.73 -1.84 4.49
CA PRO A 117 -4.31 -1.47 4.35
C PRO A 117 -3.43 -2.72 4.33
N ALA A 118 -2.50 -2.79 3.37
CA ALA A 118 -1.56 -3.91 3.23
C ALA A 118 -0.56 -4.05 4.40
N LEU A 119 -0.73 -3.22 5.40
CA LEU A 119 0.08 -3.14 6.61
C LEU A 119 -0.30 -4.30 7.51
N LEU A 120 0.59 -5.23 7.72
CA LEU A 120 0.53 -6.32 8.69
C LEU A 120 0.01 -7.65 8.14
N GLN A 121 0.94 -8.55 7.91
CA GLN A 121 0.62 -9.98 7.90
C GLN A 121 0.58 -10.48 9.35
N ALA A 122 -0.56 -11.06 9.74
CA ALA A 122 -0.67 -11.70 11.04
C ALA A 122 0.41 -12.79 11.19
N GLY A 123 1.21 -12.70 12.23
CA GLY A 123 2.18 -13.74 12.60
C GLY A 123 3.65 -13.37 12.47
N ASP A 124 4.02 -12.13 12.15
CA ASP A 124 5.42 -11.73 12.14
C ASP A 124 5.88 -11.28 13.52
N ASP A 125 6.49 -12.22 14.27
CA ASP A 125 7.07 -11.94 15.58
C ASP A 125 8.34 -11.07 15.50
N GLY A 126 8.88 -10.85 14.30
CA GLY A 126 10.13 -10.12 14.06
C GLY A 126 9.99 -8.62 13.83
N LEU A 127 8.79 -8.04 13.73
CA LEU A 127 8.62 -6.61 13.43
C LEU A 127 9.38 -5.68 14.38
N GLY A 128 9.45 -6.01 15.67
CA GLY A 128 10.19 -5.25 16.68
C GLY A 128 11.71 -5.21 16.46
N GLU A 129 12.27 -6.10 15.66
CA GLU A 129 13.69 -6.08 15.28
C GLU A 129 13.96 -4.97 14.26
N TRP A 130 12.98 -4.68 13.38
CA TRP A 130 13.13 -3.77 12.26
C TRP A 130 12.46 -2.42 12.46
N TYR A 131 11.48 -2.36 13.35
CA TYR A 131 10.74 -1.13 13.65
C TYR A 131 10.64 -0.88 15.14
N GLU A 132 10.64 0.39 15.48
CA GLU A 132 10.26 0.91 16.78
C GLU A 132 8.89 1.55 16.66
N VAL A 133 7.95 1.20 17.54
CA VAL A 133 6.63 1.80 17.55
C VAL A 133 6.42 2.60 18.81
N GLN A 134 5.90 3.82 18.67
CA GLN A 134 5.65 4.76 19.74
C GLN A 134 4.23 5.31 19.62
N ALA A 135 3.50 5.40 20.73
CA ALA A 135 2.25 6.14 20.76
C ALA A 135 2.54 7.65 20.79
N GLU A 136 1.85 8.41 19.93
CA GLU A 136 1.98 9.87 19.84
C GLU A 136 0.74 10.62 20.38
N GLY A 137 -0.21 9.91 20.98
CA GLY A 137 -1.43 10.46 21.57
C GLY A 137 -2.66 10.30 20.71
N LEU A 138 -3.58 11.25 20.82
CA LEU A 138 -4.87 11.26 20.12
C LEU A 138 -4.90 12.37 19.08
N ASP A 139 -5.63 12.13 18.01
CA ASP A 139 -5.91 13.09 16.93
C ASP A 139 -7.31 12.83 16.36
N ARG A 140 -7.72 13.57 15.35
CA ARG A 140 -9.02 13.41 14.71
C ARG A 140 -8.88 13.25 13.20
N VAL A 141 -9.47 12.18 12.63
CA VAL A 141 -9.47 11.90 11.19
C VAL A 141 -10.89 11.55 10.74
N ALA A 142 -11.36 12.15 9.66
CA ALA A 142 -12.68 11.92 9.08
C ALA A 142 -13.84 11.99 10.11
N GLY A 143 -13.70 12.85 11.14
CA GLY A 143 -14.70 12.99 12.19
C GLY A 143 -14.56 12.02 13.38
N HIS A 144 -13.66 11.06 13.32
CA HIS A 144 -13.41 10.05 14.36
C HIS A 144 -12.19 10.42 15.22
N GLU A 145 -12.25 10.11 16.51
CA GLU A 145 -11.07 10.13 17.38
C GLU A 145 -10.15 8.97 17.01
N ALA A 146 -8.86 9.22 16.90
CA ALA A 146 -7.88 8.25 16.47
C ALA A 146 -6.65 8.22 17.37
N ASN A 147 -6.16 7.03 17.68
CA ASN A 147 -4.86 6.83 18.31
C ASN A 147 -3.77 6.99 17.26
N VAL A 148 -2.75 7.78 17.57
CA VAL A 148 -1.61 8.04 16.67
C VAL A 148 -0.42 7.20 17.09
N LEU A 149 0.12 6.44 16.12
CA LEU A 149 1.28 5.59 16.31
C LEU A 149 2.38 5.99 15.32
N ALA A 150 3.57 6.26 15.80
CA ALA A 150 4.77 6.36 14.97
C ALA A 150 5.43 4.99 14.88
N VAL A 151 5.69 4.53 13.67
CA VAL A 151 6.42 3.30 13.35
C VAL A 151 7.72 3.72 12.68
N LYS A 152 8.81 3.73 13.45
CA LYS A 152 10.13 4.20 12.99
C LYS A 152 10.97 3.02 12.52
N ALA A 153 11.52 3.10 11.32
CA ALA A 153 12.48 2.11 10.85
C ALA A 153 13.77 2.20 11.68
N ARG A 154 14.35 1.03 12.01
CA ARG A 154 15.63 0.93 12.74
C ARG A 154 16.85 0.94 11.83
N ASP A 155 16.64 0.87 10.51
CA ASP A 155 17.68 0.84 9.50
C ASP A 155 17.31 1.70 8.27
N GLY A 156 18.19 1.80 7.29
CA GLY A 156 17.97 2.55 6.05
C GLY A 156 17.39 1.72 4.89
N TYR A 157 16.82 0.54 5.16
CA TYR A 157 16.26 -0.33 4.10
C TYR A 157 14.74 -0.18 3.94
N ARG A 158 14.07 0.57 4.80
CA ARG A 158 12.62 0.73 4.86
C ARG A 158 12.22 2.13 5.28
N TYR A 159 11.03 2.53 4.90
CA TYR A 159 10.43 3.77 5.37
C TYR A 159 9.80 3.60 6.75
N GLY A 160 9.61 4.72 7.45
CA GLY A 160 8.76 4.78 8.62
C GLY A 160 7.30 5.03 8.25
N TYR A 161 6.43 4.94 9.24
CA TYR A 161 5.01 5.23 9.09
C TYR A 161 4.50 6.02 10.28
N ARG A 162 3.46 6.83 10.04
CA ARG A 162 2.60 7.36 11.08
C ARG A 162 1.20 6.88 10.79
N LEU A 163 0.57 6.24 11.77
CA LEU A 163 -0.70 5.55 11.64
C LEU A 163 -1.73 6.21 12.55
N TRP A 164 -2.93 6.44 12.05
CA TRP A 164 -4.09 6.90 12.82
C TRP A 164 -5.13 5.81 12.82
N ALA A 165 -5.30 5.14 13.94
CA ALA A 165 -6.27 4.08 14.13
C ALA A 165 -7.47 4.61 14.93
N ASP A 166 -8.68 4.41 14.44
CA ASP A 166 -9.91 4.77 15.14
C ASP A 166 -9.90 4.24 16.57
N HIS A 167 -10.20 5.11 17.52
CA HIS A 167 -10.07 4.79 18.94
C HIS A 167 -10.93 3.59 19.36
N ASP A 168 -12.16 3.52 18.87
CA ASP A 168 -13.13 2.50 19.26
C ASP A 168 -12.96 1.19 18.48
N SER A 169 -12.85 1.26 17.17
CA SER A 169 -12.84 0.08 16.31
C SER A 169 -11.44 -0.44 15.98
N GLY A 170 -10.40 0.41 16.04
CA GLY A 170 -9.07 0.10 15.57
C GLY A 170 -8.88 0.23 14.05
N LEU A 171 -9.92 0.63 13.30
CA LEU A 171 -9.82 0.79 11.85
C LEU A 171 -8.79 1.87 11.51
N LEU A 172 -7.88 1.57 10.59
CA LEU A 172 -6.88 2.52 10.12
C LEU A 172 -7.54 3.61 9.29
N LEU A 173 -7.50 4.86 9.78
CA LEU A 173 -8.13 6.01 9.16
C LEU A 173 -7.19 6.83 8.29
N ARG A 174 -5.90 6.86 8.66
CA ARG A 174 -4.84 7.56 7.93
C ARG A 174 -3.50 6.86 8.10
N VAL A 175 -2.70 6.88 7.05
CA VAL A 175 -1.30 6.45 7.02
C VAL A 175 -0.49 7.53 6.34
N ASP A 176 0.58 7.96 6.98
CA ASP A 176 1.65 8.72 6.33
C ASP A 176 2.87 7.81 6.19
N VAL A 177 3.45 7.77 5.00
CA VAL A 177 4.76 7.13 4.76
C VAL A 177 5.83 8.17 4.98
N ILE A 178 6.76 7.89 5.89
CA ILE A 178 7.80 8.81 6.34
C ILE A 178 9.13 8.42 5.71
N GLY A 179 9.71 9.35 4.96
CA GLY A 179 11.00 9.20 4.31
C GLY A 179 12.18 9.18 5.28
N GLU A 180 13.37 8.92 4.74
CA GLU A 180 14.63 8.84 5.51
C GLU A 180 14.97 10.13 6.26
N HIS A 181 14.46 11.27 5.79
CA HIS A 181 14.72 12.60 6.40
C HIS A 181 13.55 13.10 7.26
N GLY A 182 12.54 12.25 7.51
CA GLY A 182 11.36 12.60 8.28
C GLY A 182 10.27 13.34 7.49
N ASP A 183 10.44 13.49 6.20
CA ASP A 183 9.45 14.05 5.28
C ASP A 183 8.31 13.06 4.98
N VAL A 184 7.12 13.60 4.76
CA VAL A 184 5.96 12.78 4.35
C VAL A 184 6.03 12.56 2.83
N LEU A 185 6.29 11.33 2.41
CA LEU A 185 6.36 10.94 1.00
C LEU A 185 4.96 10.74 0.40
N GLU A 186 4.06 10.17 1.19
CA GLU A 186 2.70 9.87 0.81
C GLU A 186 1.79 9.89 2.03
N THR A 187 0.59 10.43 1.86
CA THR A 187 -0.52 10.35 2.81
C THR A 187 -1.66 9.60 2.18
N SER A 188 -2.18 8.61 2.89
CA SER A 188 -3.38 7.86 2.54
C SER A 188 -4.39 8.02 3.68
N ALA A 189 -5.56 8.61 3.43
CA ALA A 189 -6.53 8.91 4.48
C ALA A 189 -7.99 8.83 4.02
N PHE A 190 -8.87 8.44 4.92
CA PHE A 190 -10.29 8.68 4.73
C PHE A 190 -10.61 10.18 4.83
N SER A 191 -11.32 10.71 3.86
CA SER A 191 -11.95 12.02 3.95
C SER A 191 -13.35 11.93 4.59
N ASP A 192 -13.98 10.75 4.46
CA ASP A 192 -15.28 10.40 5.01
C ASP A 192 -15.31 8.88 5.22
N VAL A 193 -15.82 8.42 6.36
CA VAL A 193 -15.96 6.99 6.65
C VAL A 193 -17.13 6.74 7.61
N SER A 194 -17.88 5.68 7.33
CA SER A 194 -18.90 5.12 8.24
C SER A 194 -18.46 3.72 8.65
N ILE A 195 -18.26 3.52 9.94
CA ILE A 195 -17.82 2.25 10.55
C ILE A 195 -19.00 1.53 11.17
N GLY A 196 -19.02 0.19 11.12
CA GLY A 196 -20.12 -0.61 11.67
C GLY A 196 -21.38 -0.60 10.80
N VAL A 197 -21.26 -0.29 9.53
CA VAL A 197 -22.39 -0.31 8.59
C VAL A 197 -22.95 -1.72 8.41
N ARG A 198 -24.25 -1.81 8.08
CA ARG A 198 -24.85 -3.10 7.73
C ARG A 198 -24.19 -3.65 6.46
N PRO A 199 -23.72 -4.91 6.45
CA PRO A 199 -23.11 -5.49 5.27
C PRO A 199 -24.06 -5.58 4.09
N GLN A 200 -23.56 -5.33 2.90
CA GLN A 200 -24.31 -5.40 1.64
C GLN A 200 -23.54 -6.22 0.60
N PRO A 201 -23.24 -7.51 0.87
CA PRO A 201 -22.39 -8.34 0.02
C PRO A 201 -22.99 -8.52 -1.39
N GLU A 202 -24.31 -8.56 -1.51
CA GLU A 202 -24.98 -8.73 -2.81
C GLU A 202 -24.65 -7.59 -3.79
N SER A 203 -24.46 -6.36 -3.31
CA SER A 203 -24.07 -5.23 -4.15
C SER A 203 -22.70 -5.43 -4.80
N ILE A 204 -21.78 -6.10 -4.10
CA ILE A 204 -20.44 -6.43 -4.58
C ILE A 204 -20.49 -7.64 -5.53
N MET A 205 -21.18 -8.69 -5.12
CA MET A 205 -21.36 -9.89 -5.93
C MET A 205 -22.06 -9.61 -7.27
N GLN A 206 -23.03 -8.69 -7.26
CA GLN A 206 -23.68 -8.24 -8.48
C GLN A 206 -22.68 -7.53 -9.42
N GLY A 207 -21.77 -6.71 -8.88
CA GLY A 207 -20.70 -6.07 -9.65
C GLY A 207 -19.74 -7.09 -10.27
N MET A 208 -19.43 -8.18 -9.55
CA MET A 208 -18.60 -9.28 -10.06
C MET A 208 -19.28 -10.09 -11.18
N ARG A 209 -20.60 -10.21 -11.15
CA ARG A 209 -21.39 -10.96 -12.17
C ARG A 209 -21.69 -10.16 -13.42
N LYS A 210 -21.79 -8.83 -13.34
CA LYS A 210 -22.14 -7.93 -14.46
C LYS A 210 -20.95 -7.66 -15.38
N LEU A 211 -20.53 -8.67 -16.13
CA LEU A 211 -19.39 -8.58 -17.07
C LEU A 211 -19.83 -8.84 -18.53
N ASP A 212 -21.12 -8.72 -18.83
CA ASP A 212 -21.62 -8.87 -20.21
C ASP A 212 -21.00 -7.82 -21.12
N GLY A 213 -20.45 -8.27 -22.26
CA GLY A 213 -19.76 -7.41 -23.21
C GLY A 213 -18.33 -7.04 -22.82
N TYR A 214 -17.81 -7.56 -21.72
CA TYR A 214 -16.40 -7.36 -21.34
C TYR A 214 -15.51 -8.48 -21.89
N ARG A 215 -14.31 -8.09 -22.36
CA ARG A 215 -13.23 -9.05 -22.58
C ARG A 215 -12.67 -9.48 -21.23
N ILE A 216 -12.73 -10.77 -20.96
CA ILE A 216 -12.27 -11.35 -19.69
C ILE A 216 -10.83 -11.81 -19.85
N VAL A 217 -9.93 -11.27 -19.02
CA VAL A 217 -8.53 -11.68 -18.90
C VAL A 217 -8.36 -12.49 -17.61
N ARG A 218 -7.78 -13.67 -17.72
CA ARG A 218 -7.45 -14.52 -16.57
C ARG A 218 -5.96 -14.86 -16.62
N PRO A 219 -5.12 -14.06 -15.94
CA PRO A 219 -3.69 -14.36 -15.90
C PRO A 219 -3.44 -15.75 -15.34
N VAL A 220 -2.61 -16.52 -16.02
CA VAL A 220 -2.11 -17.79 -15.49
C VAL A 220 -0.89 -17.50 -14.63
N LEU A 221 -0.99 -17.82 -13.34
CA LEU A 221 0.10 -17.69 -12.37
C LEU A 221 0.55 -19.11 -12.01
N THR A 222 1.75 -19.47 -12.41
CA THR A 222 2.35 -20.76 -12.09
C THR A 222 3.37 -20.58 -10.98
N PRO A 223 3.17 -21.16 -9.79
CA PRO A 223 4.17 -21.13 -8.72
C PRO A 223 5.51 -21.68 -9.24
N THR A 224 6.60 -20.96 -8.93
CA THR A 224 7.95 -21.35 -9.32
C THR A 224 8.94 -20.92 -8.26
N ARG A 225 10.24 -21.06 -8.54
CA ARG A 225 11.35 -20.60 -7.69
C ARG A 225 12.39 -19.91 -8.55
N LEU A 226 13.02 -18.87 -8.05
CA LEU A 226 14.08 -18.17 -8.78
C LEU A 226 15.19 -19.13 -9.24
N ASP A 227 15.56 -20.09 -8.39
CA ASP A 227 16.65 -21.01 -8.69
C ASP A 227 16.31 -22.00 -9.82
N THR A 228 15.05 -22.42 -9.96
CA THR A 228 14.57 -23.27 -11.08
C THR A 228 14.47 -22.50 -12.38
N GLU A 229 14.21 -21.20 -12.30
CA GLU A 229 14.20 -20.27 -13.45
C GLU A 229 15.61 -19.80 -13.84
N GLY A 230 16.65 -20.32 -13.17
CA GLY A 230 18.04 -20.00 -13.45
C GLY A 230 18.50 -18.66 -12.88
N TRP A 231 17.90 -18.18 -11.81
CA TRP A 231 18.28 -16.96 -11.10
C TRP A 231 18.64 -17.23 -9.65
N VAL A 232 19.45 -16.35 -9.09
CA VAL A 232 19.80 -16.35 -7.65
C VAL A 232 19.78 -14.92 -7.16
N LEU A 233 19.16 -14.68 -6.02
CA LEU A 233 19.29 -13.45 -5.28
C LEU A 233 20.34 -13.63 -4.19
N ARG A 234 21.54 -13.05 -4.37
CA ARG A 234 22.71 -13.27 -3.51
C ARG A 234 22.59 -12.58 -2.16
N ARG A 235 21.81 -11.51 -2.08
CA ARG A 235 21.71 -10.70 -0.89
C ARG A 235 20.29 -10.16 -0.75
N LEU A 236 19.74 -10.29 0.45
CA LEU A 236 18.48 -9.67 0.85
C LEU A 236 18.75 -8.50 1.81
N ALA A 237 17.91 -7.51 1.79
CA ALA A 237 17.85 -6.55 2.88
C ALA A 237 17.45 -7.29 4.18
N PRO A 238 18.06 -6.96 5.33
CA PRO A 238 17.72 -7.60 6.60
C PRO A 238 16.22 -7.56 6.88
N GLY A 239 15.65 -8.66 7.37
CA GLY A 239 14.22 -8.80 7.66
C GLY A 239 13.32 -9.11 6.45
N PHE A 240 13.78 -8.90 5.22
CA PHE A 240 13.00 -9.30 4.04
C PHE A 240 13.12 -10.80 3.80
N ARG A 241 11.99 -11.41 3.46
CA ARG A 241 11.90 -12.82 3.08
C ARG A 241 11.03 -12.97 1.83
N GLU A 242 11.27 -13.99 1.04
CA GLU A 242 10.41 -14.32 -0.10
C GLU A 242 9.04 -14.76 0.39
N VAL A 243 7.99 -14.14 -0.13
CA VAL A 243 6.58 -14.46 0.17
C VAL A 243 5.89 -15.11 -1.01
N SER A 244 6.37 -14.86 -2.24
CA SER A 244 5.78 -15.43 -3.44
C SER A 244 6.80 -15.41 -4.58
N CYS A 245 6.82 -16.47 -5.38
CA CYS A 245 7.52 -16.50 -6.65
C CYS A 245 6.64 -17.22 -7.68
N VAL A 246 6.31 -16.53 -8.77
CA VAL A 246 5.45 -17.05 -9.82
C VAL A 246 6.01 -16.72 -11.20
N SER A 247 5.77 -17.62 -12.15
CA SER A 247 5.87 -17.37 -13.58
C SER A 247 4.50 -16.94 -14.08
N ARG A 248 4.41 -15.81 -14.76
CA ARG A 248 3.14 -15.24 -15.23
C ARG A 248 3.21 -14.84 -16.71
N GLN A 249 2.16 -15.09 -17.45
CA GLN A 249 1.98 -14.49 -18.76
C GLN A 249 1.44 -13.08 -18.58
N ILE A 250 2.14 -12.07 -19.07
CA ILE A 250 1.63 -10.70 -19.06
C ILE A 250 0.74 -10.54 -20.28
N GLU A 251 -0.56 -10.51 -20.04
CA GLU A 251 -1.52 -9.96 -20.99
C GLU A 251 -1.67 -8.47 -20.70
N ASN A 252 -1.37 -7.62 -21.68
CA ASN A 252 -1.68 -6.20 -21.53
C ASN A 252 -3.21 -6.04 -21.61
N PRO A 253 -3.91 -5.66 -20.53
CA PRO A 253 -5.35 -5.50 -20.55
C PRO A 253 -5.84 -4.45 -21.55
N ARG A 254 -4.94 -3.60 -22.05
CA ARG A 254 -5.23 -2.52 -23.00
C ARG A 254 -5.02 -2.91 -24.46
N GLU A 255 -4.33 -4.01 -24.72
CA GLU A 255 -4.09 -4.51 -26.07
C GLU A 255 -5.06 -5.63 -26.41
N ALA A 256 -5.56 -5.62 -27.65
CA ALA A 256 -6.62 -6.54 -28.07
C ALA A 256 -6.15 -8.01 -28.20
N SER A 257 -4.86 -8.28 -28.08
CA SER A 257 -4.29 -9.62 -28.19
C SER A 257 -3.22 -9.85 -27.10
N ALA A 258 -3.40 -10.91 -26.30
CA ALA A 258 -2.26 -11.56 -25.71
C ALA A 258 -1.47 -12.18 -26.88
N ASP A 259 -0.23 -11.77 -27.04
CA ASP A 259 0.67 -12.51 -27.92
C ASP A 259 1.14 -13.77 -27.15
N PRO A 260 0.61 -14.97 -27.46
CA PRO A 260 1.01 -16.18 -26.76
C PRO A 260 2.48 -16.53 -27.01
N ALA A 261 3.13 -15.84 -27.92
CA ALA A 261 4.56 -15.98 -28.18
C ALA A 261 5.45 -15.18 -27.20
N LEU A 262 4.86 -14.32 -26.35
CA LEU A 262 5.67 -13.62 -25.34
C LEU A 262 6.10 -14.59 -24.24
N PRO A 263 7.41 -14.62 -23.93
CA PRO A 263 7.89 -15.42 -22.81
C PRO A 263 7.27 -14.94 -21.50
N PRO A 264 7.06 -15.86 -20.54
CA PRO A 264 6.50 -15.49 -19.25
C PRO A 264 7.46 -14.59 -18.48
N VAL A 265 6.89 -13.77 -17.61
CA VAL A 265 7.61 -12.91 -16.67
C VAL A 265 7.68 -13.62 -15.33
N ILE A 266 8.88 -13.71 -14.76
CA ILE A 266 9.05 -14.18 -13.40
C ILE A 266 8.78 -13.01 -12.46
N GLN A 267 7.87 -13.19 -11.53
CA GLN A 267 7.59 -12.24 -10.47
C GLN A 267 7.91 -12.88 -9.13
N THR A 268 8.78 -12.24 -8.36
CA THR A 268 9.03 -12.62 -6.96
C THR A 268 8.77 -11.44 -6.04
N ILE A 269 8.17 -11.70 -4.89
CA ILE A 269 7.79 -10.71 -3.90
C ILE A 269 8.51 -11.01 -2.60
N TYR A 270 9.15 -10.01 -2.03
CA TYR A 270 9.80 -10.04 -0.73
C TYR A 270 9.09 -9.08 0.21
N SER A 271 8.95 -9.44 1.47
CA SER A 271 8.35 -8.59 2.51
C SER A 271 9.10 -8.73 3.82
N ASP A 272 9.08 -7.67 4.62
CA ASP A 272 9.55 -7.63 5.99
C ASP A 272 8.38 -7.66 7.01
N GLY A 273 7.14 -7.83 6.52
CA GLY A 273 5.90 -7.84 7.29
C GLY A 273 5.11 -6.52 7.22
N LEU A 274 5.74 -5.38 6.93
CA LEU A 274 5.06 -4.08 6.75
C LEU A 274 5.13 -3.57 5.31
N THR A 275 6.27 -3.70 4.67
CA THR A 275 6.47 -3.28 3.29
C THR A 275 6.85 -4.47 2.42
N TYR A 276 6.84 -4.27 1.11
CA TYR A 276 7.24 -5.30 0.16
C TYR A 276 8.05 -4.73 -1.00
N VAL A 277 8.84 -5.60 -1.61
CA VAL A 277 9.57 -5.36 -2.85
C VAL A 277 9.19 -6.44 -3.85
N SER A 278 8.67 -6.03 -5.00
CA SER A 278 8.36 -6.91 -6.13
C SER A 278 9.48 -6.81 -7.17
N VAL A 279 10.01 -7.95 -7.58
CA VAL A 279 11.02 -8.06 -8.63
C VAL A 279 10.41 -8.79 -9.82
N PHE A 280 10.45 -8.16 -10.99
CA PHE A 280 10.02 -8.73 -12.26
C PHE A 280 11.22 -8.97 -13.15
N ILE A 281 11.29 -10.15 -13.76
CA ILE A 281 12.36 -10.56 -14.63
C ILE A 281 11.76 -11.02 -15.94
N GLU A 282 12.12 -10.39 -17.04
CA GLU A 282 11.62 -10.71 -18.37
C GLU A 282 12.72 -10.58 -19.42
N PRO A 283 12.67 -11.29 -20.56
CA PRO A 283 13.61 -11.10 -21.65
C PRO A 283 13.61 -9.66 -22.16
N TYR A 284 14.79 -9.14 -22.42
CA TYR A 284 14.93 -7.80 -22.96
C TYR A 284 14.37 -7.69 -24.37
N ARG A 285 13.55 -6.66 -24.60
CA ARG A 285 12.97 -6.32 -25.91
C ARG A 285 13.18 -4.83 -26.19
N SER A 286 13.84 -4.52 -27.28
CA SER A 286 14.16 -3.14 -27.64
C SER A 286 12.95 -2.30 -28.03
N ASP A 287 11.84 -2.92 -28.44
CA ASP A 287 10.58 -2.27 -28.80
C ASP A 287 9.77 -1.83 -27.58
N SER A 288 9.89 -2.55 -26.46
CA SER A 288 9.10 -2.35 -25.24
C SER A 288 9.92 -1.74 -24.11
N HIS A 289 11.19 -2.13 -23.98
CA HIS A 289 12.08 -1.71 -22.92
C HIS A 289 12.93 -0.51 -23.36
N ARG A 290 12.62 0.62 -22.74
CA ARG A 290 13.33 1.88 -23.00
C ARG A 290 14.66 1.95 -22.21
N GLN A 291 15.02 3.13 -21.75
CA GLN A 291 16.23 3.31 -20.94
C GLN A 291 16.00 2.88 -19.50
N PRO A 292 17.04 2.35 -18.81
CA PRO A 292 17.01 2.18 -17.36
C PRO A 292 16.60 3.46 -16.66
N MET A 293 15.75 3.34 -15.64
CA MET A 293 15.23 4.51 -14.92
C MET A 293 14.93 4.20 -13.45
N LEU A 294 14.97 5.23 -12.65
CA LEU A 294 14.38 5.24 -11.31
C LEU A 294 13.26 6.29 -11.33
N ALA A 295 12.05 5.87 -11.05
CA ALA A 295 10.88 6.74 -10.98
C ALA A 295 10.18 6.59 -9.63
N SER A 296 9.53 7.65 -9.17
CA SER A 296 8.70 7.64 -7.96
C SER A 296 7.28 8.09 -8.26
N LEU A 297 6.33 7.48 -7.55
CA LEU A 297 4.96 7.93 -7.45
C LEU A 297 4.57 7.84 -5.97
N GLY A 298 4.55 8.98 -5.26
CA GLY A 298 4.46 8.99 -3.81
C GLY A 298 5.62 8.24 -3.17
N ALA A 299 5.33 7.32 -2.28
CA ALA A 299 6.30 6.46 -1.61
C ALA A 299 6.78 5.30 -2.48
N THR A 300 6.01 4.93 -3.52
CA THR A 300 6.34 3.80 -4.39
C THR A 300 7.44 4.19 -5.38
N LEU A 301 8.53 3.45 -5.35
CA LEU A 301 9.64 3.57 -6.29
C LEU A 301 9.63 2.41 -7.30
N THR A 302 9.99 2.73 -8.53
CA THR A 302 10.21 1.74 -9.60
C THR A 302 11.61 1.94 -10.16
N LEU A 303 12.43 0.91 -10.05
CA LEU A 303 13.75 0.83 -10.66
C LEU A 303 13.69 -0.15 -11.83
N THR A 304 14.12 0.29 -13.01
CA THR A 304 14.28 -0.60 -14.17
C THR A 304 15.71 -0.60 -14.64
N GLN A 305 16.22 -1.78 -15.01
CA GLN A 305 17.56 -1.92 -15.58
C GLN A 305 17.64 -3.11 -16.55
N ARG A 306 18.59 -3.02 -17.47
CA ARG A 306 18.97 -4.14 -18.34
C ARG A 306 20.13 -4.92 -17.73
N GLN A 307 20.04 -6.26 -17.72
CA GLN A 307 21.10 -7.16 -17.29
C GLN A 307 21.31 -8.24 -18.37
N GLY A 308 22.27 -7.99 -19.25
CA GLY A 308 22.48 -8.86 -20.42
C GLY A 308 21.26 -8.85 -21.35
N ASP A 309 20.68 -10.04 -21.55
CA ASP A 309 19.48 -10.25 -22.38
C ASP A 309 18.17 -10.17 -21.58
N TRP A 310 18.24 -9.62 -20.37
CA TRP A 310 17.10 -9.55 -19.46
C TRP A 310 16.79 -8.11 -19.07
N TRP A 311 15.51 -7.87 -18.82
CA TRP A 311 14.99 -6.64 -18.24
C TRP A 311 14.49 -6.91 -16.82
N ILE A 312 15.01 -6.15 -15.88
CA ILE A 312 14.69 -6.26 -14.46
C ILE A 312 13.92 -5.03 -14.05
N THR A 313 12.76 -5.25 -13.45
CA THR A 313 11.96 -4.19 -12.82
C THR A 313 11.80 -4.50 -11.35
N VAL A 314 12.19 -3.56 -10.49
CA VAL A 314 12.04 -3.66 -9.02
C VAL A 314 11.12 -2.55 -8.57
N VAL A 315 10.05 -2.90 -7.85
CA VAL A 315 9.03 -1.96 -7.37
C VAL A 315 8.83 -2.16 -5.88
N GLY A 316 8.73 -1.08 -5.12
CA GLY A 316 8.44 -1.17 -3.68
C GLY A 316 8.34 0.19 -3.00
N ASP A 317 7.70 0.20 -1.84
CA ASP A 317 7.61 1.36 -0.95
C ASP A 317 8.79 1.34 0.03
N THR A 318 9.97 1.48 -0.53
CA THR A 318 11.24 1.39 0.21
C THR A 318 12.25 2.41 -0.33
N PRO A 319 13.29 2.79 0.45
CA PRO A 319 14.33 3.70 -0.03
C PRO A 319 15.00 3.23 -1.32
N PRO A 320 15.50 4.17 -2.15
CA PRO A 320 16.16 3.86 -3.42
C PRO A 320 17.33 2.87 -3.28
N ALA A 321 18.03 2.92 -2.15
CA ALA A 321 19.16 2.03 -1.84
C ALA A 321 18.70 0.56 -1.77
N THR A 322 17.52 0.31 -1.24
CA THR A 322 16.94 -1.03 -1.14
C THR A 322 16.59 -1.59 -2.52
N LEU A 323 15.92 -0.82 -3.38
CA LEU A 323 15.65 -1.27 -4.74
C LEU A 323 16.94 -1.57 -5.52
N LYS A 324 17.94 -0.71 -5.40
CA LYS A 324 19.26 -0.92 -6.01
C LYS A 324 19.94 -2.17 -5.48
N MET A 325 19.80 -2.47 -4.18
CA MET A 325 20.33 -3.69 -3.58
C MET A 325 19.67 -4.93 -4.18
N PHE A 326 18.34 -4.98 -4.25
CA PHE A 326 17.61 -6.11 -4.86
C PHE A 326 17.98 -6.29 -6.33
N ALA A 327 18.01 -5.22 -7.10
CA ALA A 327 18.38 -5.27 -8.52
C ALA A 327 19.83 -5.73 -8.73
N GLY A 328 20.78 -5.25 -7.90
CA GLY A 328 22.19 -5.57 -8.01
C GLY A 328 22.57 -6.94 -7.43
N ALA A 329 21.75 -7.50 -6.53
CA ALA A 329 21.98 -8.82 -5.96
C ALA A 329 21.41 -9.98 -6.80
N LEU A 330 20.66 -9.65 -7.85
CA LEU A 330 20.08 -10.64 -8.75
C LEU A 330 21.12 -11.09 -9.77
N GLU A 331 21.39 -12.38 -9.83
CA GLU A 331 22.37 -12.97 -10.74
C GLU A 331 21.76 -14.11 -11.56
N ARG A 332 22.11 -14.16 -12.87
CA ARG A 332 21.82 -15.31 -13.72
C ARG A 332 22.79 -16.45 -13.38
N LYS A 333 22.26 -17.63 -13.11
CA LYS A 333 23.10 -18.84 -13.00
C LYS A 333 23.80 -19.08 -14.34
N LYS A 334 25.08 -19.35 -14.29
CA LYS A 334 25.80 -19.86 -15.48
C LYS A 334 25.22 -21.23 -15.83
N PRO A 335 24.95 -21.49 -17.11
CA PRO A 335 24.53 -22.81 -17.57
C PRO A 335 25.52 -23.92 -17.20
#